data_5710b1ed4aa50aba810a0a767a50810a
#
_entry.id   5710b1ed4aa50aba810a0a767a50810a
#
_cell.length_a   1.000
_cell.length_b   1.000
_cell.length_c   1.000
_cell.angle_alpha   90.00
_cell.angle_beta   90.00
_cell.angle_gamma   90.00
#
_symmetry.space_group_name_H-M   'P 1'
#
loop_
_entity.id
_entity.type
_entity.pdbx_description
1 polymer ?
#
loop_
_entity_poly.entity_id
_entity_poly.type
_entity_poly.pdbx_seq_one_letter_code
_entity_poly.pdbx_strand_id
1 'polypeptide(L)'
;MEKYPDVQLVIWEYMTDQIIHELKNGLLDCGILSTPLEDKSLQESPLFYESFVAYLSKSSQLINKKNLHASDINLDELWLLNEGHCMRNQILNICKRKKSDDLKPFEYNTDSVETLKRMVEMNNGITLLPELSISDFSVKQLDRVRYFKSPEPTREISIVTHRNYLKRKLILALEKEILDAIPKRMRNKKKKEILGIYS
;
A
#
# COMPACT_ATOMS: atom_id res chain seq x y z
N MET A 1 -7.05 21.43 9.14
CA MET A 1 -7.89 22.57 8.70
C MET A 1 -7.66 23.82 9.56
N GLU A 2 -7.45 23.71 10.87
CA GLU A 2 -7.21 24.90 11.74
C GLU A 2 -6.04 25.78 11.30
N LYS A 3 -4.97 25.19 10.74
CA LYS A 3 -3.80 25.95 10.24
C LYS A 3 -4.04 26.65 8.89
N TYR A 4 -5.07 26.25 8.15
CA TYR A 4 -5.35 26.72 6.78
C TYR A 4 -6.85 27.00 6.61
N PRO A 5 -7.38 28.07 7.28
CA PRO A 5 -8.82 28.34 7.31
C PRO A 5 -9.41 28.71 5.94
N ASP A 6 -8.58 29.23 5.04
CA ASP A 6 -9.02 29.65 3.69
C ASP A 6 -8.88 28.52 2.64
N VAL A 7 -8.45 27.30 3.06
CA VAL A 7 -8.30 26.18 2.15
C VAL A 7 -9.47 25.22 2.28
N GLN A 8 -10.20 25.04 1.19
CA GLN A 8 -11.17 23.95 1.09
C GLN A 8 -10.47 22.68 0.61
N LEU A 9 -10.50 21.62 1.43
CA LEU A 9 -9.97 20.31 1.10
C LEU A 9 -11.12 19.35 0.80
N VAL A 10 -11.11 18.76 -0.41
CA VAL A 10 -12.02 17.67 -0.81
C VAL A 10 -11.20 16.44 -1.09
N ILE A 11 -11.55 15.33 -0.49
CA ILE A 11 -10.81 14.05 -0.62
C ILE A 11 -11.69 13.02 -1.29
N TRP A 12 -11.13 12.36 -2.30
CA TRP A 12 -11.74 11.25 -3.02
C TRP A 12 -10.86 10.02 -2.88
N GLU A 13 -11.48 8.86 -2.75
CA GLU A 13 -10.78 7.58 -2.80
C GLU A 13 -11.08 6.91 -4.15
N TYR A 14 -10.02 6.70 -4.94
CA TYR A 14 -10.10 6.14 -6.28
C TYR A 14 -9.02 5.08 -6.50
N MET A 15 -9.23 4.22 -7.49
CA MET A 15 -8.18 3.36 -8.02
C MET A 15 -7.09 4.18 -8.73
N THR A 16 -5.87 3.64 -8.79
CA THR A 16 -4.69 4.33 -9.35
C THR A 16 -4.95 4.88 -10.76
N ASP A 17 -5.52 4.08 -11.66
CA ASP A 17 -5.79 4.50 -13.04
C ASP A 17 -6.79 5.65 -13.12
N GLN A 18 -7.78 5.65 -12.23
CA GLN A 18 -8.75 6.75 -12.15
C GLN A 18 -8.09 8.02 -11.63
N ILE A 19 -7.23 7.93 -10.59
CA ILE A 19 -6.47 9.09 -10.09
C ILE A 19 -5.62 9.69 -11.22
N ILE A 20 -4.91 8.85 -11.97
CA ILE A 20 -4.10 9.28 -13.12
C ILE A 20 -4.97 9.99 -14.17
N HIS A 21 -6.12 9.42 -14.50
CA HIS A 21 -7.05 10.02 -15.45
C HIS A 21 -7.54 11.41 -14.99
N GLU A 22 -7.99 11.51 -13.74
CA GLU A 22 -8.50 12.76 -13.16
C GLU A 22 -7.41 13.85 -13.05
N LEU A 23 -6.17 13.46 -12.71
CA LEU A 23 -5.02 14.38 -12.70
C LEU A 23 -4.72 14.94 -14.10
N LYS A 24 -4.76 14.09 -15.14
CA LYS A 24 -4.53 14.51 -16.53
C LYS A 24 -5.61 15.46 -17.05
N ASN A 25 -6.83 15.28 -16.60
CA ASN A 25 -7.97 16.13 -16.98
C ASN A 25 -8.10 17.39 -16.11
N GLY A 26 -7.23 17.56 -15.10
CA GLY A 26 -7.26 18.73 -14.19
C GLY A 26 -8.44 18.73 -13.23
N LEU A 27 -9.08 17.58 -13.01
CA LEU A 27 -10.21 17.40 -12.07
C LEU A 27 -9.72 17.12 -10.65
N LEU A 28 -8.48 16.64 -10.49
CA LEU A 28 -7.77 16.56 -9.23
C LEU A 28 -6.56 17.50 -9.24
N ASP A 29 -6.34 18.19 -8.13
CA ASP A 29 -5.14 19.02 -7.91
C ASP A 29 -3.90 18.16 -7.66
N CYS A 30 -4.03 17.07 -6.90
CA CYS A 30 -2.98 16.08 -6.64
C CYS A 30 -3.57 14.72 -6.27
N GLY A 31 -2.75 13.68 -6.38
CA GLY A 31 -3.04 12.34 -5.87
C GLY A 31 -1.96 11.89 -4.90
N ILE A 32 -2.33 11.07 -3.91
CA ILE A 32 -1.39 10.37 -3.02
C ILE A 32 -1.50 8.90 -3.35
N LEU A 33 -0.47 8.33 -3.96
CA LEU A 33 -0.51 6.96 -4.45
C LEU A 33 0.87 6.32 -4.49
N SER A 34 0.91 5.01 -4.72
CA SER A 34 2.18 4.30 -4.91
C SER A 34 2.84 4.69 -6.22
N THR A 35 4.18 4.80 -6.20
CA THR A 35 5.02 5.11 -7.37
C THR A 35 6.16 4.09 -7.51
N PRO A 36 6.82 4.00 -8.68
CA PRO A 36 6.71 4.84 -9.88
C PRO A 36 5.50 4.51 -10.77
N LEU A 37 4.97 5.54 -11.47
CA LEU A 37 3.85 5.40 -12.42
C LEU A 37 4.31 5.24 -13.88
N GLU A 38 5.55 5.58 -14.17
CA GLU A 38 6.13 5.59 -15.52
C GLU A 38 5.40 6.52 -16.52
N ASP A 39 4.73 7.55 -16.03
CA ASP A 39 3.97 8.52 -16.83
C ASP A 39 4.64 9.89 -16.88
N LYS A 40 5.13 10.26 -18.10
CA LYS A 40 5.87 11.50 -18.30
C LYS A 40 5.03 12.78 -18.16
N SER A 41 3.72 12.70 -18.21
CA SER A 41 2.81 13.86 -18.02
C SER A 41 2.62 14.23 -16.56
N LEU A 42 2.99 13.33 -15.66
CA LEU A 42 2.87 13.50 -14.21
C LEU A 42 4.22 13.85 -13.57
N GLN A 43 4.17 14.51 -12.47
CA GLN A 43 5.31 14.78 -11.60
C GLN A 43 5.10 14.05 -10.27
N GLU A 44 6.02 13.16 -9.95
CA GLU A 44 6.04 12.38 -8.72
C GLU A 44 7.01 13.01 -7.72
N SER A 45 6.55 13.23 -6.48
CA SER A 45 7.37 13.70 -5.36
C SER A 45 7.27 12.69 -4.23
N PRO A 46 8.30 11.84 -3.99
CA PRO A 46 8.27 10.84 -2.93
C PRO A 46 8.06 11.46 -1.56
N LEU A 47 7.07 10.95 -0.81
CA LEU A 47 6.73 11.36 0.54
C LEU A 47 7.37 10.42 1.57
N PHE A 48 7.04 9.14 1.46
CA PHE A 48 7.51 8.14 2.41
C PHE A 48 7.55 6.74 1.82
N TYR A 49 8.17 5.84 2.56
CA TYR A 49 8.39 4.45 2.19
C TYR A 49 7.72 3.55 3.21
N GLU A 50 6.70 2.82 2.79
CA GLU A 50 5.87 2.00 3.67
C GLU A 50 6.15 0.51 3.42
N SER A 51 6.63 -0.18 4.46
CA SER A 51 6.89 -1.61 4.39
C SER A 51 5.59 -2.42 4.40
N PHE A 52 5.60 -3.58 3.76
CA PHE A 52 4.54 -4.57 3.91
C PHE A 52 4.79 -5.42 5.15
N VAL A 53 3.71 -5.84 5.79
CA VAL A 53 3.69 -6.81 6.88
C VAL A 53 2.78 -7.97 6.51
N ALA A 54 3.08 -9.17 6.99
CA ALA A 54 2.20 -10.32 6.83
C ALA A 54 1.22 -10.36 8.01
N TYR A 55 -0.06 -10.52 7.70
CA TYR A 55 -1.13 -10.78 8.66
C TYR A 55 -1.59 -12.22 8.53
N LEU A 56 -1.45 -12.99 9.61
CA LEU A 56 -1.57 -14.44 9.61
C LEU A 56 -2.84 -14.91 10.30
N SER A 57 -3.43 -16.00 9.81
CA SER A 57 -4.41 -16.75 10.60
C SER A 57 -3.75 -17.39 11.82
N LYS A 58 -4.54 -17.71 12.85
CA LYS A 58 -4.02 -18.40 14.06
C LYS A 58 -3.46 -19.79 13.76
N SER A 59 -3.98 -20.44 12.72
CA SER A 59 -3.57 -21.78 12.29
C SER A 59 -2.35 -21.80 11.35
N SER A 60 -1.88 -20.62 10.92
CA SER A 60 -0.73 -20.52 10.04
C SER A 60 0.54 -21.08 10.70
N GLN A 61 1.28 -21.92 9.99
CA GLN A 61 2.57 -22.43 10.46
C GLN A 61 3.61 -21.32 10.65
N LEU A 62 3.41 -20.19 9.98
CA LEU A 62 4.30 -19.01 10.08
C LEU A 62 4.11 -18.23 11.38
N ILE A 63 3.07 -18.52 12.17
CA ILE A 63 2.76 -17.79 13.40
C ILE A 63 3.89 -17.85 14.44
N ASN A 64 4.70 -18.92 14.42
CA ASN A 64 5.81 -19.11 15.35
C ASN A 64 7.13 -18.46 14.88
N LYS A 65 7.18 -17.93 13.64
CA LYS A 65 8.35 -17.22 13.14
C LYS A 65 8.33 -15.77 13.63
N LYS A 66 9.47 -15.27 14.10
CA LYS A 66 9.60 -13.86 14.52
C LYS A 66 9.56 -12.90 13.33
N ASN A 67 10.25 -13.24 12.26
CA ASN A 67 10.30 -12.49 11.00
C ASN A 67 10.23 -13.46 9.82
N LEU A 68 9.73 -12.97 8.68
CA LEU A 68 9.54 -13.75 7.47
C LEU A 68 10.53 -13.33 6.37
N HIS A 69 10.80 -14.25 5.46
CA HIS A 69 11.31 -13.95 4.13
C HIS A 69 10.13 -13.92 3.14
N ALA A 70 10.29 -13.20 2.03
CA ALA A 70 9.28 -13.22 0.96
C ALA A 70 8.99 -14.66 0.45
N SER A 71 10.03 -15.51 0.42
CA SER A 71 9.92 -16.93 0.04
C SER A 71 9.14 -17.81 1.01
N ASP A 72 8.85 -17.33 2.22
CA ASP A 72 8.03 -18.07 3.18
C ASP A 72 6.53 -18.00 2.84
N ILE A 73 6.13 -17.05 2.00
CA ILE A 73 4.73 -16.81 1.66
C ILE A 73 4.27 -17.80 0.59
N ASN A 74 3.30 -18.64 0.96
CA ASN A 74 2.63 -19.54 0.02
C ASN A 74 1.45 -18.81 -0.65
N LEU A 75 1.46 -18.74 -1.98
CA LEU A 75 0.38 -18.09 -2.76
C LEU A 75 -0.97 -18.79 -2.62
N ASP A 76 -0.98 -20.11 -2.38
CA ASP A 76 -2.21 -20.88 -2.23
C ASP A 76 -2.98 -20.49 -0.94
N GLU A 77 -2.25 -19.96 0.05
CA GLU A 77 -2.81 -19.48 1.31
C GLU A 77 -3.07 -17.96 1.31
N LEU A 78 -2.71 -17.26 0.21
CA LEU A 78 -2.71 -15.80 0.17
C LEU A 78 -4.06 -15.24 -0.26
N TRP A 79 -4.65 -14.43 0.59
CA TRP A 79 -5.83 -13.60 0.29
C TRP A 79 -5.38 -12.27 -0.31
N LEU A 80 -5.97 -11.89 -1.45
CA LEU A 80 -5.59 -10.70 -2.21
C LEU A 80 -6.80 -9.80 -2.48
N LEU A 81 -6.53 -8.52 -2.69
CA LEU A 81 -7.50 -7.58 -3.25
C LEU A 81 -7.82 -7.92 -4.71
N ASN A 82 -8.89 -7.34 -5.23
CA ASN A 82 -9.30 -7.45 -6.63
C ASN A 82 -8.20 -7.04 -7.62
N GLU A 83 -8.34 -7.47 -8.84
CA GLU A 83 -7.55 -6.98 -9.98
C GLU A 83 -7.74 -5.47 -10.14
N GLY A 84 -6.69 -4.77 -10.62
CA GLY A 84 -6.69 -3.30 -10.74
C GLY A 84 -6.18 -2.55 -9.51
N HIS A 85 -6.08 -3.19 -8.35
CA HIS A 85 -5.39 -2.59 -7.22
C HIS A 85 -3.87 -2.69 -7.36
N CYS A 86 -3.17 -1.55 -7.33
CA CYS A 86 -1.70 -1.51 -7.35
C CYS A 86 -1.09 -2.37 -6.22
N MET A 87 -1.74 -2.42 -5.06
CA MET A 87 -1.31 -3.23 -3.92
C MET A 87 -1.33 -4.74 -4.24
N ARG A 88 -2.30 -5.25 -5.03
CA ARG A 88 -2.33 -6.65 -5.48
C ARG A 88 -1.08 -6.99 -6.27
N ASN A 89 -0.75 -6.17 -7.28
CA ASN A 89 0.43 -6.38 -8.12
C ASN A 89 1.71 -6.33 -7.30
N GLN A 90 1.83 -5.37 -6.39
CA GLN A 90 2.97 -5.29 -5.48
C GLN A 90 3.13 -6.53 -4.62
N ILE A 91 2.03 -7.09 -4.08
CA ILE A 91 2.06 -8.32 -3.29
C ILE A 91 2.49 -9.53 -4.13
N LEU A 92 1.99 -9.66 -5.36
CA LEU A 92 2.40 -10.73 -6.28
C LEU A 92 3.89 -10.61 -6.63
N ASN A 93 4.42 -9.40 -6.80
CA ASN A 93 5.84 -9.15 -7.03
C ASN A 93 6.71 -9.55 -5.83
N ILE A 94 6.25 -9.36 -4.59
CA ILE A 94 6.95 -9.87 -3.38
C ILE A 94 7.18 -11.38 -3.49
N CYS A 95 6.16 -12.11 -3.90
CA CYS A 95 6.20 -13.57 -3.96
C CYS A 95 6.98 -14.12 -5.18
N LYS A 96 7.47 -13.27 -6.10
CA LYS A 96 8.22 -13.62 -7.32
C LYS A 96 7.59 -14.74 -8.17
N ARG A 97 6.26 -14.85 -8.13
CA ARG A 97 5.52 -15.84 -8.93
C ARG A 97 4.57 -15.14 -9.89
N LYS A 98 4.55 -15.63 -11.13
CA LYS A 98 3.45 -15.38 -12.07
C LYS A 98 2.20 -16.10 -11.54
N LYS A 99 1.03 -15.46 -11.75
CA LYS A 99 -0.27 -16.05 -11.49
C LYS A 99 -0.30 -17.46 -12.08
N SER A 100 -0.44 -18.50 -11.27
CA SER A 100 -0.90 -19.80 -11.77
C SER A 100 -2.37 -19.66 -12.06
N ASP A 101 -2.82 -20.07 -13.24
CA ASP A 101 -4.24 -20.10 -13.62
C ASP A 101 -5.04 -21.19 -12.87
N ASP A 102 -4.45 -21.76 -11.83
CA ASP A 102 -5.10 -22.79 -11.01
C ASP A 102 -6.24 -22.15 -10.24
N LEU A 103 -7.45 -22.54 -10.59
CA LEU A 103 -8.69 -22.15 -9.92
C LEU A 103 -8.60 -22.50 -8.44
N LYS A 104 -8.61 -21.50 -7.59
CA LYS A 104 -8.80 -21.73 -6.14
C LYS A 104 -10.22 -22.27 -5.94
N PRO A 105 -10.40 -23.23 -5.02
CA PRO A 105 -11.73 -23.79 -4.71
C PRO A 105 -12.71 -22.74 -4.19
N PHE A 106 -12.20 -21.61 -3.71
CA PHE A 106 -12.97 -20.44 -3.29
C PHE A 106 -12.19 -19.16 -3.62
N GLU A 107 -12.80 -18.25 -4.37
CA GLU A 107 -12.27 -16.93 -4.66
C GLU A 107 -13.22 -15.87 -4.09
N TYR A 108 -12.69 -14.95 -3.31
CA TYR A 108 -13.44 -13.81 -2.80
C TYR A 108 -12.83 -12.51 -3.31
N ASN A 109 -13.61 -11.79 -4.09
CA ASN A 109 -13.20 -10.54 -4.69
C ASN A 109 -13.62 -9.36 -3.81
N THR A 110 -12.66 -8.60 -3.29
CA THR A 110 -12.89 -7.44 -2.43
C THR A 110 -11.88 -6.33 -2.71
N ASP A 111 -12.33 -5.10 -2.54
CA ASP A 111 -11.48 -3.90 -2.58
C ASP A 111 -11.14 -3.41 -1.17
N SER A 112 -11.65 -4.07 -0.14
CA SER A 112 -11.53 -3.67 1.25
C SER A 112 -10.43 -4.43 1.98
N VAL A 113 -9.42 -3.71 2.47
CA VAL A 113 -8.39 -4.23 3.37
C VAL A 113 -9.01 -4.79 4.65
N GLU A 114 -10.06 -4.15 5.19
CA GLU A 114 -10.76 -4.62 6.38
C GLU A 114 -11.44 -5.97 6.15
N THR A 115 -12.02 -6.16 4.97
CA THR A 115 -12.61 -7.45 4.62
C THR A 115 -11.53 -8.53 4.50
N LEU A 116 -10.36 -8.25 3.90
CA LEU A 116 -9.24 -9.19 3.86
C LEU A 116 -8.78 -9.59 5.25
N LYS A 117 -8.66 -8.64 6.17
CA LYS A 117 -8.31 -8.92 7.57
C LYS A 117 -9.29 -9.90 8.20
N ARG A 118 -10.59 -9.66 8.06
CA ARG A 118 -11.64 -10.55 8.57
C ARG A 118 -11.60 -11.93 7.94
N MET A 119 -11.32 -12.02 6.63
CA MET A 119 -11.19 -13.31 5.94
C MET A 119 -10.05 -14.13 6.53
N VAL A 120 -8.89 -13.52 6.80
CA VAL A 120 -7.76 -14.17 7.48
C VAL A 120 -8.10 -14.54 8.92
N GLU A 121 -8.89 -13.72 9.63
CA GLU A 121 -9.29 -13.99 11.02
C GLU A 121 -10.26 -15.18 11.15
N MET A 122 -11.16 -15.33 10.18
CA MET A 122 -12.21 -16.35 10.18
C MET A 122 -11.78 -17.66 9.52
N ASN A 123 -10.84 -17.58 8.57
CA ASN A 123 -10.37 -18.71 7.76
C ASN A 123 -8.88 -18.94 7.96
N ASN A 124 -8.38 -19.98 7.32
CA ASN A 124 -6.95 -20.19 7.19
C ASN A 124 -6.40 -19.28 6.10
N GLY A 125 -5.14 -18.87 6.25
CA GLY A 125 -4.45 -18.11 5.23
C GLY A 125 -3.67 -16.92 5.75
N ILE A 126 -3.24 -16.12 4.79
CA ILE A 126 -2.31 -15.01 4.99
C ILE A 126 -2.80 -13.85 4.11
N THR A 127 -2.60 -12.62 4.55
CA THR A 127 -2.60 -11.46 3.66
C THR A 127 -1.42 -10.56 3.95
N LEU A 128 -1.02 -9.75 2.97
CA LEU A 128 0.00 -8.74 3.17
C LEU A 128 -0.64 -7.36 3.25
N LEU A 129 -0.29 -6.61 4.27
CA LEU A 129 -0.87 -5.31 4.58
C LEU A 129 0.21 -4.23 4.59
N PRO A 130 -0.11 -3.01 4.16
CA PRO A 130 0.74 -1.86 4.42
C PRO A 130 0.91 -1.62 5.92
N GLU A 131 2.09 -1.21 6.37
CA GLU A 131 2.37 -1.06 7.81
C GLU A 131 1.47 -0.03 8.51
N LEU A 132 1.03 1.02 7.83
CA LEU A 132 0.12 2.00 8.44
C LEU A 132 -1.27 1.42 8.73
N SER A 133 -1.71 0.41 7.98
CA SER A 133 -3.02 -0.21 8.19
C SER A 133 -3.12 -1.06 9.47
N ILE A 134 -2.01 -1.25 10.19
CA ILE A 134 -2.00 -1.95 11.49
C ILE A 134 -1.90 -1.00 12.69
N SER A 135 -1.97 0.30 12.47
CA SER A 135 -1.80 1.32 13.52
C SER A 135 -2.87 1.27 14.61
N ASP A 136 -4.05 0.80 14.28
CA ASP A 136 -5.22 0.68 15.16
C ASP A 136 -5.49 -0.77 15.62
N PHE A 137 -4.56 -1.69 15.33
CA PHE A 137 -4.72 -3.09 15.72
C PHE A 137 -4.71 -3.28 17.23
N SER A 138 -5.63 -4.08 17.71
CA SER A 138 -5.62 -4.61 19.07
C SER A 138 -4.40 -5.50 19.31
N VAL A 139 -4.03 -5.70 20.58
CA VAL A 139 -2.91 -6.60 20.96
C VAL A 139 -3.07 -7.99 20.34
N LYS A 140 -4.31 -8.54 20.34
CA LYS A 140 -4.61 -9.86 19.73
C LYS A 140 -4.38 -9.90 18.21
N GLN A 141 -4.56 -8.77 17.54
CA GLN A 141 -4.30 -8.65 16.11
C GLN A 141 -2.81 -8.46 15.84
N LEU A 142 -2.11 -7.66 16.65
CA LEU A 142 -0.67 -7.48 16.56
C LEU A 142 0.09 -8.79 16.77
N ASP A 143 -0.38 -9.70 17.60
CA ASP A 143 0.19 -11.05 17.78
C ASP A 143 0.20 -11.89 16.49
N ARG A 144 -0.62 -11.52 15.49
CA ARG A 144 -0.70 -12.19 14.18
C ARG A 144 0.12 -11.49 13.10
N VAL A 145 0.73 -10.34 13.40
CA VAL A 145 1.55 -9.58 12.45
C VAL A 145 2.98 -10.12 12.45
N ARG A 146 3.55 -10.26 11.27
CA ARG A 146 4.97 -10.59 11.11
C ARG A 146 5.62 -9.63 10.12
N TYR A 147 6.78 -9.14 10.52
CA TYR A 147 7.62 -8.27 9.69
C TYR A 147 8.53 -9.10 8.79
N PHE A 148 8.89 -8.55 7.66
CA PHE A 148 9.88 -9.16 6.78
C PHE A 148 11.30 -8.85 7.23
N LYS A 149 12.24 -9.76 6.93
CA LYS A 149 13.67 -9.50 7.05
C LYS A 149 14.14 -8.55 5.94
N SER A 150 15.22 -7.83 6.22
CA SER A 150 15.84 -6.95 5.22
C SER A 150 16.43 -7.74 4.03
N PRO A 151 16.26 -7.28 2.77
CA PRO A 151 15.55 -6.04 2.41
C PRO A 151 14.03 -6.18 2.58
N GLU A 152 13.41 -5.20 3.24
CA GLU A 152 11.96 -5.22 3.49
C GLU A 152 11.20 -4.87 2.22
N PRO A 153 10.21 -5.69 1.80
CA PRO A 153 9.33 -5.33 0.69
C PRO A 153 8.55 -4.05 1.06
N THR A 154 8.67 -3.05 0.22
CA THR A 154 8.24 -1.69 0.56
C THR A 154 7.61 -1.03 -0.65
N ARG A 155 6.57 -0.22 -0.46
CA ARG A 155 6.03 0.67 -1.47
C ARG A 155 6.49 2.10 -1.22
N GLU A 156 6.83 2.81 -2.28
CA GLU A 156 7.04 4.25 -2.26
C GLU A 156 5.69 4.93 -2.41
N ILE A 157 5.37 5.84 -1.51
CA ILE A 157 4.17 6.68 -1.58
C ILE A 157 4.61 8.09 -1.95
N SER A 158 4.01 8.62 -3.00
CA SER A 158 4.32 9.94 -3.52
C SER A 158 3.08 10.82 -3.58
N ILE A 159 3.29 12.13 -3.50
CA ILE A 159 2.32 13.09 -3.98
C ILE A 159 2.57 13.28 -5.48
N VAL A 160 1.52 13.14 -6.26
CA VAL A 160 1.57 13.19 -7.73
C VAL A 160 0.70 14.33 -8.22
N THR A 161 1.22 15.13 -9.13
CA THR A 161 0.50 16.25 -9.77
C THR A 161 0.67 16.17 -11.28
N HIS A 162 -0.22 16.86 -12.01
CA HIS A 162 0.07 17.12 -13.42
C HIS A 162 1.33 17.98 -13.54
N ARG A 163 2.19 17.70 -14.53
CA ARG A 163 3.48 18.43 -14.70
C ARG A 163 3.31 19.95 -14.78
N ASN A 164 2.23 20.42 -15.35
CA ASN A 164 1.94 21.84 -15.52
C ASN A 164 1.12 22.44 -14.37
N TYR A 165 1.01 21.75 -13.24
CA TYR A 165 0.26 22.25 -12.09
C TYR A 165 0.93 23.48 -11.46
N LEU A 166 0.15 24.55 -11.25
CA LEU A 166 0.69 25.86 -10.88
C LEU A 166 0.65 26.18 -9.39
N LYS A 167 -0.29 25.60 -8.62
CA LYS A 167 -0.49 25.93 -7.20
C LYS A 167 0.50 25.21 -6.28
N ARG A 168 1.78 25.27 -6.57
CA ARG A 168 2.85 24.54 -5.86
C ARG A 168 2.89 24.79 -4.35
N LYS A 169 2.55 26.01 -3.90
CA LYS A 169 2.56 26.35 -2.45
C LYS A 169 1.57 25.49 -1.65
N LEU A 170 0.39 25.19 -2.20
CA LEU A 170 -0.60 24.32 -1.55
C LEU A 170 -0.11 22.89 -1.45
N ILE A 171 0.52 22.40 -2.52
CA ILE A 171 1.09 21.04 -2.53
C ILE A 171 2.22 20.91 -1.50
N LEU A 172 3.14 21.87 -1.40
CA LEU A 172 4.21 21.87 -0.41
C LEU A 172 3.66 21.94 1.03
N ALA A 173 2.57 22.68 1.26
CA ALA A 173 1.92 22.73 2.55
C ALA A 173 1.30 21.36 2.91
N LEU A 174 0.60 20.73 1.96
CA LEU A 174 0.03 19.39 2.14
C LEU A 174 1.13 18.35 2.40
N GLU A 175 2.20 18.35 1.60
CA GLU A 175 3.37 17.48 1.76
C GLU A 175 3.94 17.58 3.19
N LYS A 176 4.14 18.80 3.68
CA LYS A 176 4.63 19.04 5.03
C LYS A 176 3.72 18.44 6.09
N GLU A 177 2.41 18.68 6.03
CA GLU A 177 1.46 18.15 7.02
C GLU A 177 1.42 16.60 6.98
N ILE A 178 1.50 15.98 5.79
CA ILE A 178 1.59 14.53 5.67
C ILE A 178 2.88 14.02 6.31
N LEU A 179 4.02 14.62 5.97
CA LEU A 179 5.31 14.21 6.52
C LEU A 179 5.37 14.37 8.04
N ASP A 180 4.71 15.37 8.60
CA ASP A 180 4.66 15.57 10.06
C ASP A 180 3.80 14.50 10.75
N ALA A 181 2.81 13.93 10.07
CA ALA A 181 1.97 12.85 10.57
C ALA A 181 2.62 11.46 10.43
N ILE A 182 3.54 11.27 9.48
CA ILE A 182 4.16 9.97 9.19
C ILE A 182 5.35 9.68 10.13
N PRO A 183 5.47 8.44 10.64
CA PRO A 183 6.62 8.03 11.46
C PRO A 183 7.97 8.31 10.76
N LYS A 184 8.91 8.92 11.47
CA LYS A 184 10.22 9.33 10.91
C LYS A 184 10.97 8.18 10.21
N ARG A 185 10.83 6.93 10.69
CA ARG A 185 11.46 5.75 10.08
C ARG A 185 10.98 5.48 8.65
N MET A 186 9.76 5.90 8.30
CA MET A 186 9.18 5.71 6.96
C MET A 186 9.70 6.74 5.94
N ARG A 187 10.33 7.82 6.38
CA ARG A 187 10.90 8.84 5.48
C ARG A 187 12.24 8.42 4.85
N ASN A 188 12.79 7.25 5.22
CA ASN A 188 14.11 6.79 4.78
C ASN A 188 14.01 5.53 3.92
N LYS A 189 14.66 5.55 2.75
CA LYS A 189 14.73 4.43 1.78
C LYS A 189 15.73 3.32 2.17
N LYS A 190 16.62 3.53 3.16
CA LYS A 190 17.69 2.58 3.51
C LYS A 190 17.15 1.21 3.90
N LYS A 191 17.74 0.14 3.33
CA LYS A 191 17.41 -1.28 3.57
C LYS A 191 16.00 -1.71 3.09
N LYS A 192 15.40 -0.98 2.16
CA LYS A 192 14.07 -1.23 1.62
C LYS A 192 14.14 -1.67 0.17
N GLU A 193 13.35 -2.66 -0.22
CA GLU A 193 13.15 -3.09 -1.59
C GLU A 193 11.87 -2.44 -2.11
N ILE A 194 12.02 -1.47 -3.01
CA ILE A 194 10.88 -0.75 -3.57
C ILE A 194 10.20 -1.60 -4.63
N LEU A 195 8.93 -1.84 -4.46
CA LEU A 195 8.11 -2.65 -5.36
C LEU A 195 7.43 -1.77 -6.41
N GLY A 196 7.59 -2.14 -7.67
CA GLY A 196 6.84 -1.54 -8.77
C GLY A 196 5.34 -1.83 -8.67
N ILE A 197 4.52 -0.95 -9.22
CA ILE A 197 3.06 -1.11 -9.28
C ILE A 197 2.60 -1.82 -10.55
N TYR A 198 3.44 -1.86 -11.58
CA TYR A 198 3.21 -2.60 -12.82
C TYR A 198 4.05 -3.88 -12.79
N SER A 199 3.48 -4.98 -13.27
CA SER A 199 4.12 -6.31 -13.43
C SER A 199 4.49 -6.56 -14.88
#